data_2736fc453bb5d9d86d780b5ecae06ab9
#
_entry.id   2736fc453bb5d9d86d780b5ecae06ab9
#
_cell.length_a   1.000
_cell.length_b   1.000
_cell.length_c   1.000
_cell.angle_alpha   90.00
_cell.angle_beta   90.00
_cell.angle_gamma   90.00
#
_symmetry.space_group_name_H-M   'P 1'
#
loop_
_entity.id
_entity.type
_entity.pdbx_description
1 polymer ?
#
loop_
_entity_poly.entity_id
_entity_poly.type
_entity_poly.pdbx_seq_one_letter_code
_entity_poly.pdbx_strand_id
1 'polypeptide(L)'
;MGFSMVPTLNINDKLIIKKQDRYELGDILVYTYGDNIVVHRLLKTNGKLYLCKGDNSFRLEEILYHQILGKVIIIKRKNKIFRPTLIPYKFIDLSLKVYKE
;
A
#
# COMPACT_ATOMS: atom_id res chain seq x y z
N MET A 1 10.39 3.38 7.33
CA MET A 1 9.54 2.27 6.86
C MET A 1 9.95 1.00 7.58
N GLY A 2 9.02 0.31 8.18
CA GLY A 2 9.29 -0.93 8.91
C GLY A 2 9.11 -2.16 8.05
N PHE A 3 8.69 -3.26 8.68
CA PHE A 3 8.54 -4.56 8.04
C PHE A 3 7.11 -4.86 7.57
N SER A 4 6.20 -3.89 7.64
CA SER A 4 4.79 -4.10 7.38
C SER A 4 4.47 -4.53 5.94
N MET A 5 5.38 -4.31 5.00
CA MET A 5 5.21 -4.70 3.59
C MET A 5 6.11 -5.85 3.16
N VAL A 6 6.88 -6.41 4.07
CA VAL A 6 7.72 -7.58 3.75
C VAL A 6 6.82 -8.80 3.48
N PRO A 7 7.06 -9.63 2.47
CA PRO A 7 8.22 -9.61 1.54
C PRO A 7 8.03 -8.76 0.29
N THR A 8 6.87 -8.12 0.12
CA THR A 8 6.60 -7.33 -1.09
C THR A 8 7.59 -6.19 -1.24
N LEU A 9 7.85 -5.46 -0.14
CA LEU A 9 8.83 -4.39 -0.07
C LEU A 9 9.82 -4.65 1.04
N ASN A 10 11.08 -4.33 0.80
CA ASN A 10 12.16 -4.44 1.78
C ASN A 10 12.64 -3.04 2.18
N ILE A 11 13.29 -2.95 3.33
CA ILE A 11 13.71 -1.67 3.93
C ILE A 11 14.55 -0.80 2.98
N ASN A 12 15.46 -1.39 2.24
CA ASN A 12 16.38 -0.64 1.39
C ASN A 12 15.88 -0.46 -0.04
N ASP A 13 14.65 -0.86 -0.32
CA ASP A 13 14.07 -0.65 -1.64
C ASP A 13 13.90 0.84 -1.92
N LYS A 14 14.17 1.24 -3.15
CA LYS A 14 13.85 2.57 -3.66
C LYS A 14 12.56 2.47 -4.45
N LEU A 15 11.66 3.40 -4.20
CA LEU A 15 10.33 3.38 -4.80
C LEU A 15 10.18 4.56 -5.74
N ILE A 16 9.64 4.30 -6.93
CA ILE A 16 9.16 5.36 -7.81
C ILE A 16 7.64 5.36 -7.70
N ILE A 17 7.09 6.53 -7.38
CA ILE A 17 5.65 6.69 -7.16
C ILE A 17 5.06 7.62 -8.22
N LYS A 18 3.77 7.44 -8.47
CA LYS A 18 3.02 8.28 -9.39
C LYS A 18 1.71 8.71 -8.75
N LYS A 19 1.47 10.02 -8.73
CA LYS A 19 0.20 10.57 -8.26
C LYS A 19 -0.85 10.42 -9.36
N GLN A 20 -2.06 10.02 -8.98
CA GLN A 20 -3.18 9.82 -9.89
C GLN A 20 -4.47 10.35 -9.29
N ASP A 21 -5.48 10.58 -10.14
CA ASP A 21 -6.81 11.00 -9.68
C ASP A 21 -7.56 9.85 -9.00
N ARG A 22 -7.28 8.63 -9.42
CA ARG A 22 -7.93 7.42 -8.89
C ARG A 22 -6.90 6.35 -8.61
N TYR A 23 -7.18 5.57 -7.57
CA TYR A 23 -6.37 4.42 -7.22
C TYR A 23 -7.26 3.17 -7.17
N GLU A 24 -6.67 2.04 -7.51
CA GLU A 24 -7.39 0.77 -7.60
C GLU A 24 -7.03 -0.14 -6.44
N LEU A 25 -7.95 -1.05 -6.12
CA LEU A 25 -7.70 -2.07 -5.10
C LEU A 25 -6.46 -2.88 -5.48
N GLY A 26 -5.58 -3.07 -4.52
CA GLY A 26 -4.31 -3.75 -4.73
C GLY A 26 -3.14 -2.81 -4.99
N ASP A 27 -3.39 -1.54 -5.30
CA ASP A 27 -2.31 -0.57 -5.44
C ASP A 27 -1.56 -0.41 -4.12
N ILE A 28 -0.24 -0.25 -4.21
CA ILE A 28 0.58 0.10 -3.05
C ILE A 28 0.65 1.63 -3.01
N LEU A 29 0.08 2.21 -1.96
CA LEU A 29 0.00 3.67 -1.81
C LEU A 29 1.06 4.17 -0.83
N VAL A 30 1.60 5.36 -1.15
CA VAL A 30 2.46 6.12 -0.25
C VAL A 30 1.64 7.30 0.23
N TYR A 31 1.51 7.45 1.54
CA TYR A 31 0.65 8.49 2.11
C TYR A 31 1.20 8.99 3.44
N THR A 32 0.70 10.14 3.86
CA THR A 32 1.02 10.69 5.17
C THR A 32 0.02 10.18 6.21
N TYR A 33 0.50 9.81 7.39
CA TYR A 33 -0.34 9.36 8.49
C TYR A 33 0.25 9.89 9.79
N GLY A 34 -0.40 10.92 10.36
CA GLY A 34 0.22 11.70 11.41
C GLY A 34 1.49 12.37 10.88
N ASP A 35 2.59 12.22 11.58
CA ASP A 35 3.88 12.79 11.19
C ASP A 35 4.73 11.84 10.34
N ASN A 36 4.17 10.70 9.94
CA ASN A 36 4.90 9.67 9.24
C ASN A 36 4.49 9.56 7.78
N ILE A 37 5.41 9.06 6.97
CA ILE A 37 5.11 8.60 5.62
C ILE A 37 4.99 7.08 5.67
N VAL A 38 3.89 6.57 5.16
CA VAL A 38 3.52 5.15 5.25
C VAL A 38 3.37 4.59 3.84
N VAL A 39 3.75 3.33 3.65
CA VAL A 39 3.59 2.62 2.39
C VAL A 39 2.82 1.34 2.67
N HIS A 40 1.55 1.29 2.24
CA HIS A 40 0.68 0.15 2.48
C HIS A 40 -0.20 -0.13 1.25
N ARG A 41 -0.86 -1.28 1.28
CA ARG A 41 -1.71 -1.76 0.18
C ARG A 41 -3.14 -1.26 0.33
N LEU A 42 -3.73 -0.74 -0.75
CA LEU A 42 -5.12 -0.33 -0.77
C LEU A 42 -6.02 -1.57 -0.84
N LEU A 43 -6.89 -1.74 0.17
CA LEU A 43 -7.80 -2.88 0.26
C LEU A 43 -9.25 -2.52 -0.09
N LYS A 44 -9.67 -1.30 0.20
CA LYS A 44 -11.06 -0.88 -0.02
C LYS A 44 -11.12 0.63 -0.18
N THR A 45 -12.01 1.11 -1.04
CA THR A 45 -12.26 2.54 -1.18
C THR A 45 -13.69 2.78 -1.66
N ASN A 46 -14.26 3.91 -1.23
CA ASN A 46 -15.52 4.41 -1.76
C ASN A 46 -15.31 5.71 -2.59
N GLY A 47 -14.05 6.02 -2.92
CA GLY A 47 -13.69 7.23 -3.65
C GLY A 47 -13.36 8.42 -2.76
N LYS A 48 -13.74 8.38 -1.48
CA LYS A 48 -13.45 9.42 -0.48
C LYS A 48 -12.51 8.91 0.59
N LEU A 49 -12.79 7.73 1.12
CA LEU A 49 -11.97 7.07 2.13
C LEU A 49 -11.23 5.91 1.49
N TYR A 50 -10.00 5.72 1.91
CA TYR A 50 -9.11 4.68 1.41
C TYR A 50 -8.64 3.85 2.60
N LEU A 51 -8.95 2.57 2.57
CA LEU A 51 -8.62 1.63 3.64
C LEU A 51 -7.38 0.85 3.24
N CYS A 52 -6.31 1.05 3.97
CA CYS A 52 -5.00 0.48 3.64
C CYS A 52 -4.47 -0.40 4.76
N LYS A 53 -3.67 -1.39 4.37
CA LYS A 53 -3.03 -2.31 5.32
C LYS A 53 -1.69 -2.75 4.75
N GLY A 54 -0.69 -2.90 5.61
CA GLY A 54 0.57 -3.51 5.21
C GLY A 54 0.38 -5.00 4.93
N ASP A 55 1.09 -5.53 3.92
CA ASP A 55 0.99 -6.95 3.55
C ASP A 55 1.38 -7.86 4.71
N ASN A 56 2.24 -7.38 5.60
CA ASN A 56 2.71 -8.10 6.78
C ASN A 56 2.24 -7.40 8.07
N SER A 57 0.99 -6.96 8.10
CA SER A 57 0.43 -6.24 9.22
C SER A 57 -1.05 -6.57 9.36
N PHE A 58 -1.56 -6.50 10.58
CA PHE A 58 -2.99 -6.67 10.86
C PHE A 58 -3.69 -5.34 11.09
N ARG A 59 -2.96 -4.24 11.04
CA ARG A 59 -3.51 -2.92 11.31
C ARG A 59 -4.06 -2.29 10.04
N LEU A 60 -5.32 -1.87 10.07
CA LEU A 60 -5.94 -1.09 9.01
C LEU A 60 -5.78 0.39 9.30
N GLU A 61 -5.56 1.16 8.25
CA GLU A 61 -5.52 2.61 8.32
C GLU A 61 -6.49 3.18 7.31
N GLU A 62 -7.29 4.15 7.77
CA GLU A 62 -8.26 4.82 6.93
C GLU A 62 -7.74 6.22 6.63
N ILE A 63 -7.59 6.54 5.35
CA ILE A 63 -7.00 7.80 4.92
C ILE A 63 -7.88 8.50 3.89
N LEU A 64 -7.65 9.80 3.74
CA LEU A 64 -8.32 10.63 2.75
C LEU A 64 -7.43 10.81 1.52
N TYR A 65 -8.04 11.14 0.39
CA TYR A 65 -7.31 11.32 -0.86
C TYR A 65 -6.13 12.29 -0.73
N HIS A 66 -6.33 13.41 -0.02
CA HIS A 66 -5.27 14.43 0.08
C HIS A 66 -4.03 13.95 0.85
N GLN A 67 -4.14 12.86 1.60
CA GLN A 67 -3.00 12.27 2.29
C GLN A 67 -2.13 11.41 1.37
N ILE A 68 -2.66 11.01 0.21
CA ILE A 68 -1.97 10.11 -0.71
C ILE A 68 -0.96 10.89 -1.54
N LEU A 69 0.30 10.48 -1.47
CA LEU A 69 1.38 11.07 -2.26
C LEU A 69 1.48 10.43 -3.64
N GLY A 70 1.08 9.16 -3.75
CA GLY A 70 1.10 8.45 -5.01
C GLY A 70 1.04 6.95 -4.81
N LYS A 71 1.03 6.21 -5.92
CA LYS A 71 1.15 4.75 -5.89
C LYS A 71 2.53 4.33 -6.37
N VAL A 72 3.00 3.21 -5.85
CA VAL A 72 4.28 2.64 -6.26
C VAL A 72 4.12 2.04 -7.65
N ILE A 73 4.92 2.51 -8.60
CA ILE A 73 4.93 1.99 -9.96
C ILE A 73 6.17 1.16 -10.27
N ILE A 74 7.29 1.45 -9.61
CA ILE A 74 8.55 0.73 -9.81
C ILE A 74 9.24 0.56 -8.47
N ILE A 75 9.82 -0.61 -8.27
CA ILE A 75 10.64 -0.95 -7.11
C ILE A 75 12.06 -1.20 -7.61
N LYS A 76 13.03 -0.51 -7.01
CA LYS A 76 14.45 -0.74 -7.28
C LYS A 76 15.07 -1.42 -6.08
N ARG A 77 15.59 -2.62 -6.28
CA ARG A 77 16.23 -3.42 -5.25
C ARG A 77 17.59 -3.86 -5.73
N LYS A 78 18.63 -3.28 -5.16
CA LYS A 78 20.03 -3.50 -5.64
C LYS A 78 20.11 -3.13 -7.12
N ASN A 79 20.49 -4.07 -7.97
CA ASN A 79 20.62 -3.85 -9.42
C ASN A 79 19.37 -4.27 -10.20
N LYS A 80 18.29 -4.60 -9.50
CA LYS A 80 17.05 -5.07 -10.14
C LYS A 80 15.97 -4.01 -10.09
N ILE A 81 15.19 -3.96 -11.16
CA ILE A 81 14.03 -3.06 -11.29
C ILE A 81 12.82 -3.94 -11.61
N PHE A 82 11.74 -3.78 -10.86
CA PHE A 82 10.53 -4.56 -11.11
C PHE A 82 9.29 -3.78 -10.68
N ARG A 83 8.13 -4.26 -11.13
CA ARG A 83 6.84 -3.68 -10.78
C ARG A 83 6.26 -4.35 -9.54
N PRO A 84 5.45 -3.63 -8.74
CA PRO A 84 4.77 -4.24 -7.60
C PRO A 84 3.88 -5.40 -8.03
N THR A 85 3.86 -6.46 -7.22
CA THR A 85 2.94 -7.57 -7.40
C THR A 85 1.55 -7.17 -6.93
N LEU A 86 0.52 -7.52 -7.70
CA LEU A 86 -0.86 -7.32 -7.28
C LEU A 86 -1.28 -8.49 -6.39
N ILE A 87 -2.06 -8.17 -5.36
CA ILE A 87 -2.69 -9.19 -4.53
C ILE A 87 -3.95 -9.66 -5.27
N PRO A 88 -4.16 -10.98 -5.46
CA PRO A 88 -5.43 -11.47 -6.00
C PRO A 88 -6.61 -11.01 -5.13
N TYR A 89 -7.73 -10.70 -5.77
CA TYR A 89 -8.90 -10.14 -5.11
C TYR A 89 -9.35 -10.94 -3.88
N LYS A 90 -9.31 -12.27 -3.98
CA LYS A 90 -9.69 -13.14 -2.84
C LYS A 90 -8.82 -12.93 -1.60
N PHE A 91 -7.55 -12.54 -1.77
CA PHE A 91 -6.66 -12.28 -0.64
C PHE A 91 -6.95 -10.92 -0.01
N ILE A 92 -7.47 -9.97 -0.77
CA ILE A 92 -7.91 -8.70 -0.23
C ILE A 92 -9.08 -8.93 0.73
N ASP A 93 -10.06 -9.71 0.31
CA ASP A 93 -11.21 -10.08 1.15
C ASP A 93 -10.77 -10.82 2.40
N LEU A 94 -9.90 -11.80 2.25
CA LEU A 94 -9.38 -12.57 3.38
C LEU A 94 -8.65 -11.67 4.37
N SER A 95 -7.86 -10.74 3.88
CA SER A 95 -7.12 -9.79 4.71
C SER A 95 -8.07 -8.93 5.54
N LEU A 96 -9.17 -8.47 4.95
CA LEU A 96 -10.20 -7.70 5.66
C LEU A 96 -10.92 -8.55 6.70
N LYS A 97 -11.22 -9.81 6.38
CA LYS A 97 -11.89 -10.72 7.31
C LYS A 97 -11.03 -10.99 8.54
N VAL A 98 -9.76 -11.25 8.36
CA VAL A 98 -8.84 -11.50 9.46
C VAL A 98 -8.77 -10.30 10.39
N TYR A 99 -8.78 -9.10 9.83
CA TYR A 99 -8.79 -7.88 10.64
C TYR A 99 -10.06 -7.74 11.48
N LYS A 100 -11.22 -8.08 10.89
CA LYS A 100 -12.52 -7.91 11.56
C LYS A 100 -12.77 -8.93 12.67
N GLU A 101 -12.11 -10.06 12.63
CA GLU A 101 -12.23 -11.10 13.64
C GLU A 101 -11.34 -10.81 14.85
#